data_d70f09443186e3307194287004ba931e
#
_entry.id   d70f09443186e3307194287004ba931e
#
_cell.length_a   1.000
_cell.length_b   1.000
_cell.length_c   1.000
_cell.angle_alpha   90.00
_cell.angle_beta   90.00
_cell.angle_gamma   90.00
#
_symmetry.space_group_name_H-M   'P 1'
#
loop_
_entity.id
_entity.type
_entity.pdbx_description
1 polymer ?
#
loop_
_entity_poly.entity_id
_entity_poly.type
_entity_poly.pdbx_seq_one_letter_code
_entity_poly.pdbx_strand_id
1 'polypeptide(L)'
;MIDDLRGRVDYDEAGAGSTVVLVPGSCSTGAAWRPMLSHWQRGFRCVTTSLLGYGGTAERRTAGDTDISHEAEAVEAVIRRAACPVHLVGHSFGGLAALAVALRKRVPLLSLTIAEAPAAEILRPMGEYRHYLAFRNMTDSYFIAHFAGDKTAIEQMIDFYGGAGTFSGWPQRLRDYAIETTPVNLLDWASAYDFELTPELLATLNIPVLVMWGAASHPAAR
;
A
#
# COMPACT_ATOMS: atom_id res chain seq x y z
N MET A 1 19.08 -1.29 -0.38
CA MET A 1 18.60 -2.48 -1.10
C MET A 1 18.86 -3.73 -0.29
N ILE A 2 17.91 -4.67 -0.31
CA ILE A 2 18.02 -6.00 0.27
C ILE A 2 17.91 -6.99 -0.88
N ASP A 3 18.84 -7.94 -0.94
CA ASP A 3 18.71 -9.11 -1.82
C ASP A 3 18.31 -10.30 -0.93
N ASP A 4 17.20 -10.92 -1.23
CA ASP A 4 16.76 -12.16 -0.61
C ASP A 4 16.56 -13.27 -1.66
N LEU A 5 16.24 -14.50 -1.22
CA LEU A 5 16.05 -15.65 -2.11
C LEU A 5 14.90 -15.47 -3.11
N ARG A 6 14.03 -14.49 -2.91
CA ARG A 6 12.85 -14.21 -3.73
C ARG A 6 13.02 -12.98 -4.61
N GLY A 7 14.17 -12.30 -4.52
CA GLY A 7 14.48 -11.13 -5.33
C GLY A 7 14.82 -9.90 -4.50
N ARG A 8 14.98 -8.79 -5.19
CA ARG A 8 15.42 -7.53 -4.64
C ARG A 8 14.29 -6.77 -3.98
N VAL A 9 14.56 -6.10 -2.85
CA VAL A 9 13.64 -5.21 -2.15
C VAL A 9 14.33 -3.87 -1.88
N ASP A 10 13.66 -2.78 -2.20
CA ASP A 10 14.16 -1.43 -1.89
C ASP A 10 14.29 -1.25 -0.38
N TYR A 11 15.39 -0.65 0.01
CA TYR A 11 15.69 -0.30 1.39
C TYR A 11 16.56 0.94 1.40
N ASP A 12 16.08 1.98 2.04
CA ASP A 12 16.84 3.20 2.32
C ASP A 12 16.57 3.62 3.76
N GLU A 13 17.56 4.20 4.45
CA GLU A 13 17.40 4.64 5.83
C GLU A 13 18.10 5.96 6.10
N ALA A 14 17.49 6.77 6.97
CA ALA A 14 18.03 8.05 7.40
C ALA A 14 17.60 8.37 8.84
N GLY A 15 18.40 9.15 9.53
CA GLY A 15 18.12 9.58 10.89
C GLY A 15 18.57 8.56 11.96
N ALA A 16 18.19 8.84 13.20
CA ALA A 16 18.51 8.01 14.36
C ALA A 16 17.41 8.11 15.42
N GLY A 17 17.29 7.08 16.27
CA GLY A 17 16.25 7.00 17.29
C GLY A 17 15.33 5.81 17.09
N SER A 18 14.08 5.91 17.57
CA SER A 18 13.07 4.88 17.37
C SER A 18 12.82 4.66 15.88
N THR A 19 12.74 3.38 15.46
CA THR A 19 12.68 3.06 14.04
C THR A 19 11.24 3.11 13.52
N VAL A 20 11.05 3.85 12.42
CA VAL A 20 9.79 3.92 11.67
C VAL A 20 10.01 3.33 10.28
N VAL A 21 9.25 2.31 9.91
CA VAL A 21 9.23 1.74 8.56
C VAL A 21 8.05 2.34 7.81
N LEU A 22 8.32 2.91 6.63
CA LEU A 22 7.39 3.66 5.81
C LEU A 22 7.13 2.93 4.50
N VAL A 23 5.89 2.45 4.31
CA VAL A 23 5.44 1.71 3.13
C VAL A 23 4.53 2.61 2.30
N PRO A 24 4.90 2.95 1.05
CA PRO A 24 4.12 3.84 0.20
C PRO A 24 2.90 3.14 -0.39
N GLY A 25 2.02 3.91 -1.03
CA GLY A 25 0.93 3.36 -1.83
C GLY A 25 1.38 2.90 -3.22
N SER A 26 0.44 2.32 -3.95
CA SER A 26 0.59 1.95 -5.37
C SER A 26 1.02 3.14 -6.23
N CYS A 27 1.58 2.86 -7.40
CA CYS A 27 2.07 3.86 -8.36
C CYS A 27 3.11 4.83 -7.77
N SER A 28 3.84 4.38 -6.74
CA SER A 28 4.75 5.22 -5.96
C SER A 28 5.94 4.38 -5.45
N THR A 29 6.93 5.04 -4.90
CA THR A 29 8.12 4.41 -4.33
C THR A 29 8.42 4.96 -2.94
N GLY A 30 9.39 4.41 -2.23
CA GLY A 30 9.87 4.95 -0.95
C GLY A 30 10.20 6.46 -1.00
N ALA A 31 10.48 6.99 -2.19
CA ALA A 31 10.74 8.42 -2.38
C ALA A 31 9.52 9.32 -2.10
N ALA A 32 8.31 8.80 -2.10
CA ALA A 32 7.10 9.56 -1.74
C ALA A 32 7.14 10.11 -0.32
N TRP A 33 7.91 9.48 0.56
CA TRP A 33 8.06 9.90 1.95
C TRP A 33 9.07 11.04 2.17
N ARG A 34 9.86 11.42 1.13
CA ARG A 34 10.91 12.46 1.26
C ARG A 34 10.44 13.77 1.88
N PRO A 35 9.27 14.33 1.58
CA PRO A 35 8.80 15.55 2.21
C PRO A 35 8.68 15.45 3.74
N MET A 36 8.34 14.27 4.25
CA MET A 36 8.18 14.01 5.69
C MET A 36 9.50 13.69 6.38
N LEU A 37 10.42 13.02 5.67
CA LEU A 37 11.71 12.58 6.23
C LEU A 37 12.53 13.76 6.78
N SER A 38 12.50 14.93 6.15
CA SER A 38 13.23 16.13 6.60
C SER A 38 12.83 16.58 8.01
N HIS A 39 11.61 16.27 8.43
CA HIS A 39 11.09 16.57 9.77
C HIS A 39 11.31 15.42 10.74
N TRP A 40 11.10 14.18 10.31
CA TRP A 40 11.08 12.99 11.17
C TRP A 40 12.48 12.45 11.51
N GLN A 41 13.43 12.51 10.58
CA GLN A 41 14.80 12.01 10.79
C GLN A 41 15.58 12.67 11.93
N ARG A 42 15.06 13.76 12.51
CA ARG A 42 15.65 14.40 13.70
C ARG A 42 15.37 13.66 15.01
N GLY A 43 14.35 12.80 15.04
CA GLY A 43 13.93 12.07 16.22
C GLY A 43 13.67 10.59 15.98
N PHE A 44 13.68 10.18 14.71
CA PHE A 44 13.41 8.79 14.30
C PHE A 44 14.45 8.31 13.28
N ARG A 45 14.76 7.03 13.36
CA ARG A 45 15.39 6.30 12.27
C ARG A 45 14.30 5.91 11.28
N CYS A 46 14.22 6.60 10.15
CA CYS A 46 13.23 6.36 9.12
C CYS A 46 13.77 5.39 8.09
N VAL A 47 13.07 4.27 7.89
CA VAL A 47 13.35 3.28 6.86
C VAL A 47 12.25 3.36 5.81
N THR A 48 12.62 3.50 4.55
CA THR A 48 11.67 3.51 3.43
C THR A 48 11.88 2.31 2.53
N THR A 49 10.81 1.85 1.92
CA THR A 49 10.79 0.76 0.94
C THR A 49 9.82 1.09 -0.19
N SER A 50 9.82 0.27 -1.23
CA SER A 50 8.79 0.26 -2.27
C SER A 50 8.03 -1.06 -2.23
N LEU A 51 6.78 -1.05 -2.64
CA LEU A 51 5.96 -2.26 -2.80
C LEU A 51 6.50 -3.11 -3.98
N LEU A 52 6.04 -4.35 -4.08
CA LEU A 52 6.40 -5.27 -5.17
C LEU A 52 6.08 -4.64 -6.53
N GLY A 53 6.99 -4.78 -7.49
CA GLY A 53 6.86 -4.22 -8.83
C GLY A 53 7.09 -2.71 -8.95
N TYR A 54 7.31 -1.98 -7.83
CA TYR A 54 7.59 -0.55 -7.84
C TYR A 54 9.04 -0.26 -7.46
N GLY A 55 9.59 0.78 -8.09
CA GLY A 55 10.98 1.18 -7.84
C GLY A 55 11.95 0.06 -8.14
N GLY A 56 12.82 -0.28 -7.19
CA GLY A 56 13.77 -1.38 -7.29
C GLY A 56 13.30 -2.69 -6.67
N THR A 57 12.07 -2.76 -6.15
CA THR A 57 11.51 -3.97 -5.56
C THR A 57 10.95 -4.90 -6.65
N ALA A 58 11.46 -6.14 -6.67
CA ALA A 58 11.06 -7.13 -7.67
C ALA A 58 9.60 -7.55 -7.48
N GLU A 59 8.83 -7.64 -8.58
CA GLU A 59 7.49 -8.26 -8.56
C GLU A 59 7.63 -9.77 -8.37
N ARG A 60 6.77 -10.34 -7.53
CA ARG A 60 6.76 -11.77 -7.19
C ARG A 60 5.40 -12.40 -7.42
N ARG A 61 4.36 -11.59 -7.52
CA ARG A 61 2.98 -12.00 -7.78
C ARG A 61 2.79 -12.31 -9.26
N THR A 62 1.78 -13.08 -9.54
CA THR A 62 1.28 -13.34 -10.89
C THR A 62 -0.24 -13.20 -10.89
N ALA A 63 -0.86 -13.18 -12.07
CA ALA A 63 -2.33 -13.16 -12.16
C ALA A 63 -3.00 -14.40 -11.54
N GLY A 64 -2.28 -15.49 -11.35
CA GLY A 64 -2.76 -16.71 -10.70
C GLY A 64 -2.38 -16.84 -9.23
N ASP A 65 -1.59 -15.90 -8.69
CA ASP A 65 -1.14 -15.89 -7.30
C ASP A 65 -0.91 -14.43 -6.87
N THR A 66 -1.96 -13.80 -6.35
CA THR A 66 -2.00 -12.42 -5.88
C THR A 66 -2.07 -12.30 -4.37
N ASP A 67 -1.77 -13.39 -3.63
CA ASP A 67 -1.87 -13.41 -2.18
C ASP A 67 -1.08 -12.26 -1.54
N ILE A 68 -1.73 -11.52 -0.64
CA ILE A 68 -1.15 -10.37 0.07
C ILE A 68 0.10 -10.73 0.89
N SER A 69 0.31 -12.02 1.18
CA SER A 69 1.49 -12.49 1.89
C SER A 69 2.79 -12.20 1.14
N HIS A 70 2.76 -12.09 -0.19
CA HIS A 70 3.93 -11.70 -0.97
C HIS A 70 4.41 -10.29 -0.61
N GLU A 71 3.47 -9.33 -0.50
CA GLU A 71 3.78 -7.98 -0.02
C GLU A 71 4.22 -7.98 1.44
N ALA A 72 3.47 -8.71 2.29
CA ALA A 72 3.81 -8.79 3.71
C ALA A 72 5.24 -9.33 3.91
N GLU A 73 5.67 -10.35 3.17
CA GLU A 73 7.01 -10.93 3.27
C GLU A 73 8.11 -9.96 2.82
N ALA A 74 7.86 -9.13 1.80
CA ALA A 74 8.78 -8.09 1.38
C ALA A 74 8.95 -7.04 2.50
N VAL A 75 7.85 -6.57 3.10
CA VAL A 75 7.90 -5.62 4.21
C VAL A 75 8.52 -6.26 5.47
N GLU A 76 8.22 -7.53 5.77
CA GLU A 76 8.85 -8.27 6.86
C GLU A 76 10.39 -8.36 6.67
N ALA A 77 10.87 -8.55 5.44
CA ALA A 77 12.31 -8.54 5.15
C ALA A 77 12.96 -7.18 5.46
N VAL A 78 12.25 -6.08 5.14
CA VAL A 78 12.68 -4.72 5.50
C VAL A 78 12.77 -4.56 7.03
N ILE A 79 11.76 -5.02 7.77
CA ILE A 79 11.73 -4.94 9.24
C ILE A 79 12.86 -5.80 9.85
N ARG A 80 13.08 -7.01 9.36
CA ARG A 80 14.20 -7.85 9.81
C ARG A 80 15.56 -7.19 9.53
N ARG A 81 15.72 -6.51 8.40
CA ARG A 81 16.94 -5.76 8.07
C ARG A 81 17.16 -4.58 9.01
N ALA A 82 16.09 -3.93 9.49
CA ALA A 82 16.17 -2.86 10.48
C ALA A 82 16.68 -3.37 11.85
N ALA A 83 16.56 -4.68 12.11
CA ALA A 83 17.13 -5.41 13.25
C ALA A 83 16.66 -4.92 14.64
N CYS A 84 15.47 -4.34 14.74
CA CYS A 84 14.85 -3.88 15.99
C CYS A 84 13.32 -3.87 15.84
N PRO A 85 12.56 -3.75 16.96
CA PRO A 85 11.13 -3.46 16.89
C PRO A 85 10.87 -2.11 16.22
N VAL A 86 9.81 -2.01 15.41
CA VAL A 86 9.52 -0.82 14.58
C VAL A 86 8.11 -0.29 14.77
N HIS A 87 7.93 1.01 14.53
CA HIS A 87 6.64 1.58 14.19
C HIS A 87 6.43 1.38 12.69
N LEU A 88 5.34 0.72 12.29
CA LEU A 88 5.03 0.46 10.89
C LEU A 88 3.96 1.45 10.41
N VAL A 89 4.26 2.15 9.33
CA VAL A 89 3.37 3.14 8.72
C VAL A 89 3.13 2.76 7.27
N GLY A 90 1.88 2.58 6.88
CA GLY A 90 1.52 2.28 5.51
C GLY A 90 0.47 3.24 4.96
N HIS A 91 0.63 3.66 3.71
CA HIS A 91 -0.32 4.50 3.00
C HIS A 91 -0.96 3.72 1.85
N SER A 92 -2.27 3.89 1.64
CA SER A 92 -3.02 3.25 0.56
C SER A 92 -2.79 1.73 0.55
N PHE A 93 -2.46 1.11 -0.58
CA PHE A 93 -2.18 -0.32 -0.65
C PHE A 93 -1.01 -0.74 0.27
N GLY A 94 -0.03 0.14 0.50
CA GLY A 94 1.00 -0.08 1.52
C GLY A 94 0.44 -0.15 2.95
N GLY A 95 -0.69 0.50 3.22
CA GLY A 95 -1.44 0.35 4.48
C GLY A 95 -2.06 -1.03 4.61
N LEU A 96 -2.57 -1.59 3.51
CA LEU A 96 -3.10 -2.96 3.48
C LEU A 96 -1.98 -4.00 3.67
N ALA A 97 -0.84 -3.82 2.99
CA ALA A 97 0.35 -4.65 3.19
C ALA A 97 0.86 -4.59 4.65
N ALA A 98 0.90 -3.39 5.25
CA ALA A 98 1.27 -3.21 6.64
C ALA A 98 0.30 -3.90 7.62
N LEU A 99 -1.00 -3.86 7.33
CA LEU A 99 -2.02 -4.59 8.08
C LEU A 99 -1.78 -6.11 7.99
N ALA A 100 -1.49 -6.63 6.80
CA ALA A 100 -1.16 -8.04 6.61
C ALA A 100 0.07 -8.45 7.43
N VAL A 101 1.13 -7.63 7.46
CA VAL A 101 2.31 -7.86 8.31
C VAL A 101 1.91 -7.95 9.79
N ALA A 102 1.09 -7.01 10.28
CA ALA A 102 0.67 -6.98 11.68
C ALA A 102 -0.16 -8.22 12.07
N LEU A 103 -1.07 -8.65 11.20
CA LEU A 103 -1.89 -9.85 11.41
C LEU A 103 -1.09 -11.14 11.37
N ARG A 104 -0.03 -11.20 10.58
CA ARG A 104 0.89 -12.36 10.49
C ARG A 104 1.76 -12.55 11.74
N LYS A 105 2.02 -11.49 12.51
CA LYS A 105 2.80 -11.52 13.78
C LYS A 105 4.20 -12.16 13.65
N ARG A 106 4.85 -12.04 12.47
CA ARG A 106 6.16 -12.67 12.17
C ARG A 106 7.37 -11.79 12.45
N VAL A 107 7.12 -10.51 12.77
CA VAL A 107 8.14 -9.51 13.06
C VAL A 107 7.70 -8.63 14.24
N PRO A 108 8.63 -8.05 15.01
CA PRO A 108 8.27 -7.25 16.17
C PRO A 108 7.79 -5.85 15.74
N LEU A 109 6.55 -5.53 16.04
CA LEU A 109 5.95 -4.21 15.82
C LEU A 109 5.68 -3.51 17.15
N LEU A 110 6.02 -2.23 17.24
CA LEU A 110 5.67 -1.34 18.35
C LEU A 110 4.28 -0.70 18.17
N SER A 111 3.94 -0.37 16.94
CA SER A 111 2.63 0.15 16.54
C SER A 111 2.40 0.02 15.04
N LEU A 112 1.16 0.16 14.63
CA LEU A 112 0.74 0.20 13.23
C LEU A 112 0.00 1.52 12.96
N THR A 113 0.38 2.23 11.91
CA THR A 113 -0.40 3.36 11.37
C THR A 113 -0.82 3.05 9.95
N ILE A 114 -2.12 3.16 9.70
CA ILE A 114 -2.75 2.92 8.40
C ILE A 114 -3.36 4.22 7.91
N ALA A 115 -2.91 4.72 6.78
CA ALA A 115 -3.48 5.89 6.14
C ALA A 115 -4.19 5.48 4.83
N GLU A 116 -5.52 5.58 4.82
CA GLU A 116 -6.38 5.38 3.62
C GLU A 116 -6.16 4.04 2.90
N ALA A 117 -6.07 2.94 3.64
CA ALA A 117 -5.90 1.61 3.03
C ALA A 117 -7.18 1.17 2.30
N PRO A 118 -7.06 0.56 1.08
CA PRO A 118 -8.19 0.06 0.32
C PRO A 118 -8.67 -1.30 0.86
N ALA A 119 -9.04 -1.35 2.13
CA ALA A 119 -9.51 -2.55 2.83
C ALA A 119 -10.99 -2.87 2.45
N ALA A 120 -11.27 -2.96 1.15
CA ALA A 120 -12.64 -3.07 0.64
C ALA A 120 -13.39 -4.28 1.19
N GLU A 121 -12.72 -5.41 1.40
CA GLU A 121 -13.37 -6.66 1.82
C GLU A 121 -13.94 -6.60 3.25
N ILE A 122 -13.45 -5.73 4.14
CA ILE A 122 -14.05 -5.55 5.46
C ILE A 122 -15.44 -4.89 5.40
N LEU A 123 -15.73 -4.14 4.35
CA LEU A 123 -17.01 -3.45 4.18
C LEU A 123 -18.20 -4.41 4.06
N ARG A 124 -17.97 -5.61 3.50
CA ARG A 124 -19.02 -6.64 3.33
C ARG A 124 -19.53 -7.17 4.67
N PRO A 125 -18.72 -7.72 5.57
CA PRO A 125 -19.17 -8.19 6.87
C PRO A 125 -19.67 -7.06 7.76
N MET A 126 -19.26 -5.80 7.52
CA MET A 126 -19.77 -4.62 8.23
C MET A 126 -21.11 -4.11 7.68
N GLY A 127 -21.63 -4.67 6.59
CA GLY A 127 -22.89 -4.23 5.98
C GLY A 127 -22.79 -2.97 5.12
N GLU A 128 -21.58 -2.48 4.87
CA GLU A 128 -21.32 -1.25 4.11
C GLU A 128 -21.28 -1.50 2.58
N TYR A 129 -22.30 -2.19 2.08
CA TYR A 129 -22.36 -2.64 0.68
C TYR A 129 -22.29 -1.50 -0.33
N ARG A 130 -22.83 -0.31 -0.02
CA ARG A 130 -22.76 0.85 -0.91
C ARG A 130 -21.30 1.24 -1.19
N HIS A 131 -20.48 1.29 -0.15
CA HIS A 131 -19.07 1.63 -0.26
C HIS A 131 -18.26 0.51 -0.91
N TYR A 132 -18.57 -0.74 -0.59
CA TYR A 132 -17.99 -1.90 -1.27
C TYR A 132 -18.25 -1.86 -2.78
N LEU A 133 -19.50 -1.63 -3.19
CA LEU A 133 -19.87 -1.54 -4.59
C LEU A 133 -19.24 -0.35 -5.31
N ALA A 134 -18.97 0.77 -4.61
CA ALA A 134 -18.24 1.88 -5.19
C ALA A 134 -16.81 1.48 -5.59
N PHE A 135 -16.10 0.73 -4.73
CA PHE A 135 -14.79 0.17 -5.08
C PHE A 135 -14.89 -0.82 -6.24
N ARG A 136 -15.83 -1.79 -6.17
CA ARG A 136 -16.00 -2.80 -7.23
C ARG A 136 -16.29 -2.16 -8.58
N ASN A 137 -17.23 -1.23 -8.65
CA ASN A 137 -17.59 -0.56 -9.90
C ASN A 137 -16.39 0.20 -10.50
N MET A 138 -15.61 0.88 -9.66
CA MET A 138 -14.41 1.55 -10.11
C MET A 138 -13.38 0.55 -10.65
N THR A 139 -13.05 -0.48 -9.89
CA THR A 139 -12.02 -1.44 -10.29
C THR A 139 -12.44 -2.28 -11.48
N ASP A 140 -13.69 -2.72 -11.57
CA ASP A 140 -14.21 -3.48 -12.71
C ASP A 140 -14.16 -2.64 -14.00
N SER A 141 -14.56 -1.35 -13.92
CA SER A 141 -14.44 -0.42 -15.04
C SER A 141 -12.99 -0.19 -15.46
N TYR A 142 -12.11 0.03 -14.50
CA TYR A 142 -10.68 0.22 -14.72
C TYR A 142 -10.03 -1.00 -15.38
N PHE A 143 -10.33 -2.22 -14.90
CA PHE A 143 -9.81 -3.47 -15.46
C PHE A 143 -10.32 -3.68 -16.89
N ILE A 144 -11.61 -3.48 -17.14
CA ILE A 144 -12.20 -3.58 -18.47
C ILE A 144 -11.52 -2.62 -19.44
N ALA A 145 -11.34 -1.35 -19.05
CA ALA A 145 -10.67 -0.36 -19.90
C ALA A 145 -9.22 -0.76 -20.22
N HIS A 146 -8.45 -1.20 -19.21
CA HIS A 146 -7.07 -1.65 -19.43
C HIS A 146 -7.00 -2.83 -20.41
N PHE A 147 -7.81 -3.87 -20.20
CA PHE A 147 -7.81 -5.05 -21.08
C PHE A 147 -8.40 -4.77 -22.47
N ALA A 148 -9.20 -3.72 -22.62
CA ALA A 148 -9.62 -3.19 -23.92
C ALA A 148 -8.52 -2.37 -24.64
N GLY A 149 -7.35 -2.16 -24.00
CA GLY A 149 -6.19 -1.47 -24.59
C GLY A 149 -6.11 0.03 -24.26
N ASP A 150 -6.92 0.53 -23.33
CA ASP A 150 -6.78 1.90 -22.83
C ASP A 150 -5.53 2.02 -21.96
N LYS A 151 -4.53 2.73 -22.48
CA LYS A 151 -3.24 2.94 -21.79
C LYS A 151 -3.36 3.87 -20.59
N THR A 152 -4.42 4.68 -20.53
CA THR A 152 -4.66 5.64 -19.45
C THR A 152 -5.71 5.15 -18.44
N ALA A 153 -6.12 3.89 -18.52
CA ALA A 153 -7.14 3.31 -17.64
C ALA A 153 -6.91 3.57 -16.15
N ILE A 154 -5.64 3.72 -15.72
CA ILE A 154 -5.24 4.06 -14.34
C ILE A 154 -5.83 5.39 -13.86
N GLU A 155 -6.19 6.31 -14.76
CA GLU A 155 -6.86 7.57 -14.44
C GLU A 155 -8.13 7.34 -13.64
N GLN A 156 -8.91 6.30 -13.96
CA GLN A 156 -10.16 5.97 -13.26
C GLN A 156 -9.91 5.73 -11.76
N MET A 157 -8.85 5.02 -11.43
CA MET A 157 -8.48 4.74 -10.04
C MET A 157 -7.98 6.02 -9.35
N ILE A 158 -7.13 6.78 -9.99
CA ILE A 158 -6.54 8.01 -9.41
C ILE A 158 -7.64 9.07 -9.19
N ASP A 159 -8.52 9.26 -10.16
CA ASP A 159 -9.62 10.22 -10.08
C ASP A 159 -10.71 9.76 -9.10
N PHE A 160 -10.87 8.46 -8.87
CA PHE A 160 -11.77 7.95 -7.83
C PHE A 160 -11.36 8.45 -6.43
N TYR A 161 -10.06 8.46 -6.12
CA TYR A 161 -9.57 8.93 -4.83
C TYR A 161 -9.45 10.45 -4.73
N GLY A 162 -8.88 11.07 -5.74
CA GLY A 162 -8.55 12.48 -5.74
C GLY A 162 -9.64 13.42 -6.29
N GLY A 163 -10.68 12.84 -6.89
CA GLY A 163 -11.68 13.59 -7.66
C GLY A 163 -11.32 13.74 -9.13
N ALA A 164 -12.32 14.00 -9.95
CA ALA A 164 -12.18 14.12 -11.40
C ALA A 164 -11.11 15.14 -11.80
N GLY A 165 -10.21 14.75 -12.70
CA GLY A 165 -9.12 15.58 -13.20
C GLY A 165 -7.84 15.55 -12.34
N THR A 166 -7.83 14.78 -11.26
CA THR A 166 -6.60 14.63 -10.44
C THR A 166 -5.46 14.06 -11.26
N PHE A 167 -5.71 12.99 -12.02
CA PHE A 167 -4.67 12.38 -12.87
C PHE A 167 -4.15 13.36 -13.92
N SER A 168 -5.03 14.07 -14.61
CA SER A 168 -4.63 15.03 -15.65
C SER A 168 -3.87 16.23 -15.06
N GLY A 169 -4.11 16.58 -13.81
CA GLY A 169 -3.39 17.62 -13.06
C GLY A 169 -2.02 17.21 -12.56
N TRP A 170 -1.66 15.94 -12.59
CA TRP A 170 -0.35 15.48 -12.16
C TRP A 170 0.76 15.90 -13.12
N PRO A 171 1.99 16.12 -12.63
CA PRO A 171 3.17 16.27 -13.47
C PRO A 171 3.31 15.09 -14.44
N GLN A 172 3.73 15.35 -15.70
CA GLN A 172 3.85 14.32 -16.74
C GLN A 172 4.60 13.08 -16.26
N ARG A 173 5.74 13.26 -15.60
CA ARG A 173 6.55 12.16 -15.07
C ARG A 173 5.76 11.22 -14.14
N LEU A 174 4.86 11.75 -13.31
CA LEU A 174 4.05 10.93 -12.39
C LEU A 174 2.95 10.20 -13.16
N ARG A 175 2.36 10.83 -14.17
CA ARG A 175 1.39 10.17 -15.05
C ARG A 175 2.04 9.02 -15.83
N ASP A 176 3.21 9.27 -16.42
CA ASP A 176 3.95 8.25 -17.16
C ASP A 176 4.29 7.04 -16.26
N TYR A 177 4.74 7.29 -15.05
CA TYR A 177 5.03 6.23 -14.08
C TYR A 177 3.79 5.45 -13.68
N ALA A 178 2.66 6.12 -13.44
CA ALA A 178 1.39 5.45 -13.13
C ALA A 178 0.92 4.59 -14.32
N ILE A 179 1.03 5.08 -15.55
CA ILE A 179 0.70 4.32 -16.77
C ILE A 179 1.62 3.10 -16.89
N GLU A 180 2.92 3.28 -16.74
CA GLU A 180 3.92 2.19 -16.82
C GLU A 180 3.65 1.10 -15.80
N THR A 181 3.27 1.48 -14.58
CA THR A 181 3.03 0.56 -13.46
C THR A 181 1.58 0.07 -13.36
N THR A 182 0.72 0.39 -14.33
CA THR A 182 -0.67 -0.11 -14.37
C THR A 182 -0.77 -1.62 -14.22
N PRO A 183 0.03 -2.47 -14.91
CA PRO A 183 -0.05 -3.92 -14.73
C PRO A 183 0.23 -4.39 -13.28
N VAL A 184 1.12 -3.70 -12.59
CA VAL A 184 1.41 -3.96 -11.16
C VAL A 184 0.22 -3.53 -10.29
N ASN A 185 -0.37 -2.38 -10.57
CA ASN A 185 -1.53 -1.89 -9.81
C ASN A 185 -2.76 -2.81 -9.96
N LEU A 186 -2.95 -3.48 -11.09
CA LEU A 186 -3.98 -4.50 -11.23
C LEU A 186 -3.75 -5.68 -10.27
N LEU A 187 -2.49 -6.09 -10.05
CA LEU A 187 -2.15 -7.11 -9.04
C LEU A 187 -2.40 -6.60 -7.62
N ASP A 188 -2.16 -5.31 -7.34
CA ASP A 188 -2.48 -4.71 -6.04
C ASP A 188 -3.97 -4.83 -5.73
N TRP A 189 -4.83 -4.49 -6.69
CA TRP A 189 -6.28 -4.60 -6.51
C TRP A 189 -6.75 -6.06 -6.39
N ALA A 190 -6.17 -6.97 -7.18
CA ALA A 190 -6.45 -8.40 -7.03
C ALA A 190 -6.05 -8.87 -5.62
N SER A 191 -4.85 -8.53 -5.14
CA SER A 191 -4.43 -8.82 -3.77
C SER A 191 -5.36 -8.23 -2.71
N ALA A 192 -5.87 -7.01 -2.92
CA ALA A 192 -6.77 -6.36 -1.99
C ALA A 192 -8.12 -7.07 -1.87
N TYR A 193 -8.64 -7.62 -2.98
CA TYR A 193 -9.88 -8.38 -2.98
C TYR A 193 -9.71 -9.83 -2.52
N ASP A 194 -8.54 -10.42 -2.71
CA ASP A 194 -8.22 -11.77 -2.22
C ASP A 194 -7.91 -11.78 -0.71
N PHE A 195 -7.66 -10.61 -0.12
CA PHE A 195 -7.35 -10.50 1.30
C PHE A 195 -8.62 -10.49 2.15
N GLU A 196 -9.05 -11.66 2.61
CA GLU A 196 -10.20 -11.82 3.48
C GLU A 196 -9.98 -11.12 4.83
N LEU A 197 -10.73 -10.04 5.05
CA LEU A 197 -10.73 -9.27 6.29
C LEU A 197 -12.06 -9.43 7.00
N THR A 198 -12.00 -9.77 8.30
CA THR A 198 -13.17 -9.84 9.18
C THR A 198 -12.93 -9.05 10.46
N PRO A 199 -13.99 -8.58 11.14
CA PRO A 199 -13.87 -7.93 12.44
C PRO A 199 -13.13 -8.80 13.47
N GLU A 200 -13.37 -10.13 13.46
CA GLU A 200 -12.73 -11.09 14.35
C GLU A 200 -11.24 -11.19 14.09
N LEU A 201 -10.82 -11.20 12.82
CA LEU A 201 -9.41 -11.20 12.45
C LEU A 201 -8.74 -9.89 12.91
N LEU A 202 -9.36 -8.75 12.67
CA LEU A 202 -8.83 -7.44 13.13
C LEU A 202 -8.74 -7.36 14.66
N ALA A 203 -9.67 -7.95 15.39
CA ALA A 203 -9.64 -7.99 16.85
C ALA A 203 -8.46 -8.80 17.43
N THR A 204 -7.75 -9.57 16.60
CA THR A 204 -6.53 -10.28 17.02
C THR A 204 -5.29 -9.40 17.11
N LEU A 205 -5.37 -8.15 16.62
CA LEU A 205 -4.27 -7.19 16.77
C LEU A 205 -4.09 -6.79 18.23
N ASN A 206 -2.89 -6.93 18.72
CA ASN A 206 -2.53 -6.66 20.13
C ASN A 206 -1.48 -5.55 20.27
N ILE A 207 -1.37 -4.69 19.28
CA ILE A 207 -0.48 -3.52 19.25
C ILE A 207 -1.33 -2.25 19.09
N PRO A 208 -0.83 -1.06 19.48
CA PRO A 208 -1.49 0.19 19.18
C PRO A 208 -1.68 0.37 17.67
N VAL A 209 -2.89 0.70 17.24
CA VAL A 209 -3.24 0.96 15.83
C VAL A 209 -3.82 2.35 15.70
N LEU A 210 -3.28 3.14 14.75
CA LEU A 210 -3.81 4.41 14.31
C LEU A 210 -4.35 4.27 12.89
N VAL A 211 -5.62 4.57 12.69
CA VAL A 211 -6.23 4.66 11.36
C VAL A 211 -6.45 6.13 11.02
N MET A 212 -6.03 6.54 9.84
CA MET A 212 -6.09 7.93 9.37
C MET A 212 -6.76 8.01 8.01
N TRP A 213 -7.52 9.08 7.80
CA TRP A 213 -8.07 9.44 6.49
C TRP A 213 -8.14 10.95 6.33
N GLY A 214 -8.12 11.44 5.09
CA GLY A 214 -8.28 12.86 4.77
C GLY A 214 -9.77 13.27 4.85
N ALA A 215 -10.04 14.49 5.32
CA ALA A 215 -11.40 15.02 5.37
C ALA A 215 -12.05 15.15 3.96
N ALA A 216 -11.23 15.27 2.92
CA ALA A 216 -11.66 15.36 1.52
C ALA A 216 -11.60 14.01 0.77
N SER A 217 -11.18 12.92 1.42
CA SER A 217 -11.09 11.60 0.79
C SER A 217 -12.45 11.09 0.33
N HIS A 218 -12.47 10.25 -0.70
CA HIS A 218 -13.70 9.61 -1.16
C HIS A 218 -14.42 8.90 0.00
N PRO A 219 -15.75 9.02 0.14
CA PRO A 219 -16.47 8.42 1.26
C PRO A 219 -16.25 6.91 1.46
N ALA A 220 -16.02 6.15 0.38
CA ALA A 220 -15.72 4.72 0.49
C ALA A 220 -14.30 4.43 1.05
N ALA A 221 -13.41 5.42 1.09
CA ALA A 221 -12.04 5.30 1.60
C ALA A 221 -11.85 5.86 3.03
N ARG A 222 -12.96 6.24 3.69
CA ARG A 222 -12.98 6.74 5.09
C ARG A 222 -13.37 5.61 6.07
#